data_c7fd10bc5fab5ac4bc9c24e3e15a243a
#
_entry.id   c7fd10bc5fab5ac4bc9c24e3e15a243a
#
_cell.length_a   1.000
_cell.length_b   1.000
_cell.length_c   1.000
_cell.angle_alpha   90.00
_cell.angle_beta   90.00
_cell.angle_gamma   90.00
#
_symmetry.space_group_name_H-M   'P 1'
#
loop_
_entity.id
_entity.type
_entity.pdbx_description
1 polymer ?
#
loop_
_entity_poly.entity_id
_entity_poly.type
_entity_poly.pdbx_seq_one_letter_code
_entity_poly.pdbx_strand_id
1 'polypeptide(L)'
;MEDMHLILRWHGEKDPISLRQYAQIPNLYGIVTSLYHLPLGQVWDRAEVLRLKEQIEAHGLKFELVDSFRIHEDIKRGYASRDALIENYRKNIRMLAECGIRIICYNFMPVFDWTRTDLAHVLPDGSDCLSFEEEKVRAVDPERGIELPGWGTNHTPAELQALLHSYRGIGEEELWDNCRYFLRAVLPVAEECGDRKSVV
;
A
#
# COMPACT_ATOMS: atom_id res chain seq x y z
N MET A 1 -8.96 25.60 -12.63
CA MET A 1 -8.69 24.76 -11.44
C MET A 1 -9.22 23.38 -11.78
N GLU A 2 -8.36 22.37 -11.71
CA GLU A 2 -8.87 20.98 -11.77
C GLU A 2 -9.72 20.79 -10.51
N ASP A 3 -10.90 20.19 -10.66
CA ASP A 3 -11.79 19.92 -9.53
C ASP A 3 -11.14 18.86 -8.63
N MET A 4 -11.22 19.07 -7.32
CA MET A 4 -10.73 18.09 -6.33
C MET A 4 -11.77 16.98 -6.20
N HIS A 5 -11.37 15.74 -6.45
CA HIS A 5 -12.25 14.60 -6.37
C HIS A 5 -12.12 13.89 -5.01
N LEU A 6 -13.26 13.58 -4.40
CA LEU A 6 -13.31 12.74 -3.20
C LEU A 6 -13.24 11.28 -3.60
N ILE A 7 -12.24 10.56 -3.09
CA ILE A 7 -12.12 9.10 -3.23
C ILE A 7 -11.98 8.47 -1.85
N LEU A 8 -12.52 7.27 -1.68
CA LEU A 8 -12.45 6.52 -0.42
C LEU A 8 -11.84 5.13 -0.65
N ARG A 9 -11.16 4.63 0.38
CA ARG A 9 -10.57 3.28 0.35
C ARG A 9 -11.65 2.22 0.56
N TRP A 10 -11.59 1.19 -0.28
CA TRP A 10 -12.36 -0.04 -0.14
C TRP A 10 -11.41 -1.23 -0.05
N HIS A 11 -11.58 -2.06 0.97
CA HIS A 11 -10.69 -3.21 1.22
C HIS A 11 -11.10 -4.48 0.47
N GLY A 12 -11.89 -4.35 -0.60
CA GLY A 12 -12.35 -5.46 -1.40
C GLY A 12 -13.59 -6.13 -0.81
N GLU A 13 -13.89 -7.34 -1.27
CA GLU A 13 -15.14 -8.07 -0.89
C GLU A 13 -15.26 -8.39 0.60
N LYS A 14 -14.16 -8.32 1.35
CA LYS A 14 -14.14 -8.51 2.81
C LYS A 14 -14.35 -7.21 3.58
N ASP A 15 -14.46 -6.08 2.90
CA ASP A 15 -14.78 -4.81 3.53
C ASP A 15 -16.21 -4.86 4.12
N PRO A 16 -16.41 -4.45 5.38
CA PRO A 16 -17.76 -4.39 5.97
C PRO A 16 -18.67 -3.40 5.24
N ILE A 17 -18.11 -2.44 4.51
CA ILE A 17 -18.83 -1.44 3.71
C ILE A 17 -18.84 -1.89 2.24
N SER A 18 -20.02 -2.11 1.70
CA SER A 18 -20.20 -2.51 0.30
C SER A 18 -20.07 -1.32 -0.67
N LEU A 19 -19.70 -1.60 -1.93
CA LEU A 19 -19.66 -0.57 -2.98
C LEU A 19 -21.00 0.15 -3.15
N ARG A 20 -22.11 -0.55 -2.93
CA ARG A 20 -23.45 0.05 -2.93
C ARG A 20 -23.62 1.12 -1.84
N GLN A 21 -23.03 0.91 -0.66
CA GLN A 21 -23.06 1.90 0.42
C GLN A 21 -22.13 3.09 0.11
N TYR A 22 -20.94 2.84 -0.42
CA TYR A 22 -20.06 3.90 -0.91
C TYR A 22 -20.76 4.78 -1.96
N ALA A 23 -21.48 4.18 -2.90
CA ALA A 23 -22.21 4.92 -3.94
C ALA A 23 -23.34 5.84 -3.41
N GLN A 24 -23.73 5.72 -2.14
CA GLN A 24 -24.70 6.60 -1.50
C GLN A 24 -24.08 7.87 -0.91
N ILE A 25 -22.74 7.94 -0.84
CA ILE A 25 -22.04 9.11 -0.29
C ILE A 25 -22.10 10.25 -1.30
N PRO A 26 -22.65 11.43 -0.94
CA PRO A 26 -22.75 12.55 -1.85
C PRO A 26 -21.36 12.99 -2.36
N ASN A 27 -21.26 13.22 -3.67
CA ASN A 27 -20.03 13.68 -4.33
C ASN A 27 -18.83 12.72 -4.24
N LEU A 28 -19.01 11.48 -3.82
CA LEU A 28 -17.96 10.49 -3.91
C LEU A 28 -17.71 10.19 -5.39
N TYR A 29 -16.49 10.49 -5.83
CA TYR A 29 -16.06 10.29 -7.22
C TYR A 29 -15.65 8.86 -7.48
N GLY A 30 -14.88 8.26 -6.57
CA GLY A 30 -14.32 6.95 -6.84
C GLY A 30 -13.81 6.21 -5.62
N ILE A 31 -13.27 5.05 -5.90
CA ILE A 31 -12.70 4.11 -4.94
C ILE A 31 -11.21 3.96 -5.18
N VAL A 32 -10.46 3.90 -4.10
CA VAL A 32 -9.08 3.44 -4.08
C VAL A 32 -9.02 2.06 -3.45
N THR A 33 -8.37 1.12 -4.13
CA THR A 33 -8.25 -0.27 -3.68
C THR A 33 -7.03 -0.95 -4.29
N SER A 34 -6.84 -2.24 -4.01
CA SER A 34 -5.73 -3.06 -4.50
C SER A 34 -6.18 -4.53 -4.64
N LEU A 35 -5.40 -5.35 -5.32
CA LEU A 35 -5.57 -6.82 -5.32
C LEU A 35 -4.88 -7.41 -4.07
N TYR A 36 -5.53 -7.28 -2.91
CA TYR A 36 -4.95 -7.61 -1.59
C TYR A 36 -4.58 -9.09 -1.39
N HIS A 37 -5.19 -9.98 -2.17
CA HIS A 37 -4.97 -11.43 -2.07
C HIS A 37 -3.71 -11.90 -2.81
N LEU A 38 -3.14 -11.07 -3.68
CA LEU A 38 -1.96 -11.43 -4.46
C LEU A 38 -0.68 -11.32 -3.64
N PRO A 39 0.24 -12.30 -3.76
CA PRO A 39 1.56 -12.21 -3.17
C PRO A 39 2.36 -11.00 -3.66
N LEU A 40 3.24 -10.49 -2.81
CA LEU A 40 4.10 -9.36 -3.16
C LEU A 40 5.06 -9.70 -4.30
N GLY A 41 5.30 -8.74 -5.18
CA GLY A 41 6.28 -8.86 -6.26
C GLY A 41 5.80 -9.63 -7.49
N GLN A 42 4.56 -10.10 -7.50
CA GLN A 42 3.98 -10.76 -8.69
C GLN A 42 3.51 -9.75 -9.73
N VAL A 43 3.47 -10.20 -10.98
CA VAL A 43 2.77 -9.50 -12.05
C VAL A 43 1.28 -9.80 -11.91
N TRP A 44 0.46 -8.76 -11.92
CA TRP A 44 -0.99 -8.88 -11.81
C TRP A 44 -1.61 -9.31 -13.13
N ASP A 45 -2.69 -10.09 -13.05
CA ASP A 45 -3.48 -10.45 -14.22
C ASP A 45 -4.34 -9.25 -14.66
N ARG A 46 -4.17 -8.84 -15.92
CA ARG A 46 -4.94 -7.74 -16.54
C ARG A 46 -6.45 -8.00 -16.49
N ALA A 47 -6.88 -9.24 -16.70
CA ALA A 47 -8.30 -9.57 -16.68
C ALA A 47 -8.90 -9.41 -15.28
N GLU A 48 -8.11 -9.67 -14.24
CA GLU A 48 -8.54 -9.48 -12.86
C GLU A 48 -8.66 -8.00 -12.49
N VAL A 49 -7.70 -7.18 -12.91
CA VAL A 49 -7.76 -5.72 -12.73
C VAL A 49 -9.00 -5.13 -13.44
N LEU A 50 -9.28 -5.59 -14.67
CA LEU A 50 -10.47 -5.12 -15.41
C LEU A 50 -11.78 -5.57 -14.74
N ARG A 51 -11.87 -6.80 -14.23
CA ARG A 51 -13.05 -7.25 -13.47
C ARG A 51 -13.30 -6.40 -12.23
N LEU A 52 -12.22 -6.09 -11.47
CA LEU A 52 -12.32 -5.19 -10.32
C LEU A 52 -12.80 -3.80 -10.72
N LYS A 53 -12.28 -3.28 -11.82
CA LYS A 53 -12.68 -1.98 -12.36
C LYS A 53 -14.15 -1.98 -12.77
N GLU A 54 -14.59 -2.97 -13.50
CA GLU A 54 -16.00 -3.14 -13.91
C GLU A 54 -16.93 -3.23 -12.70
N GLN A 55 -16.53 -3.98 -11.66
CA GLN A 55 -17.29 -4.10 -10.42
C GLN A 55 -17.47 -2.73 -9.73
N ILE A 56 -16.45 -1.92 -9.66
CA ILE A 56 -16.52 -0.58 -9.06
C ILE A 56 -17.36 0.36 -9.93
N GLU A 57 -17.11 0.36 -11.25
CA GLU A 57 -17.76 1.25 -12.20
C GLU A 57 -19.27 0.93 -12.37
N ALA A 58 -19.68 -0.32 -12.17
CA ALA A 58 -21.09 -0.71 -12.13
C ALA A 58 -21.92 -0.01 -11.02
N HIS A 59 -21.24 0.56 -10.02
CA HIS A 59 -21.87 1.35 -8.96
C HIS A 59 -21.76 2.88 -9.21
N GLY A 60 -21.33 3.30 -10.41
CA GLY A 60 -21.17 4.72 -10.77
C GLY A 60 -19.91 5.37 -10.19
N LEU A 61 -19.00 4.59 -9.60
CA LEU A 61 -17.75 5.05 -9.01
C LEU A 61 -16.59 4.84 -9.99
N LYS A 62 -15.51 5.63 -9.84
CA LYS A 62 -14.30 5.48 -10.65
C LYS A 62 -13.23 4.67 -9.94
N PHE A 63 -12.41 3.94 -10.71
CA PHE A 63 -11.21 3.28 -10.23
C PHE A 63 -10.01 3.75 -11.04
N GLU A 64 -9.33 4.77 -10.56
CA GLU A 64 -8.20 5.42 -11.23
C GLU A 64 -6.91 5.39 -10.40
N LEU A 65 -7.01 4.97 -9.12
CA LEU A 65 -5.91 4.93 -8.17
C LEU A 65 -5.82 3.57 -7.48
N VAL A 66 -4.62 2.98 -7.52
CA VAL A 66 -4.27 1.80 -6.72
C VAL A 66 -3.51 2.23 -5.46
N ASP A 67 -3.95 1.75 -4.30
CA ASP A 67 -3.28 1.90 -3.01
C ASP A 67 -3.58 0.68 -2.07
N SER A 68 -2.64 0.06 -1.48
CA SER A 68 -1.19 0.24 -1.53
C SER A 68 -0.60 -0.73 -2.56
N PHE A 69 0.13 -0.21 -3.53
CA PHE A 69 0.90 -1.07 -4.41
C PHE A 69 2.21 -1.41 -3.72
N ARG A 70 2.17 -2.46 -2.89
CA ARG A 70 3.24 -2.80 -1.94
C ARG A 70 4.53 -3.23 -2.64
N ILE A 71 5.65 -2.76 -2.11
CA ILE A 71 7.00 -3.08 -2.58
C ILE A 71 7.53 -4.28 -1.80
N HIS A 72 8.09 -5.27 -2.53
CA HIS A 72 8.67 -6.48 -1.92
C HIS A 72 9.87 -6.13 -1.03
N GLU A 73 10.03 -6.86 0.08
CA GLU A 73 11.09 -6.63 1.06
C GLU A 73 12.51 -6.77 0.47
N ASP A 74 12.71 -7.64 -0.51
CA ASP A 74 14.01 -7.80 -1.17
C ASP A 74 14.46 -6.55 -1.95
N ILE A 75 13.52 -5.75 -2.45
CA ILE A 75 13.82 -4.46 -3.07
C ILE A 75 14.30 -3.49 -1.99
N LYS A 76 13.60 -3.44 -0.85
CA LYS A 76 13.93 -2.54 0.26
C LYS A 76 15.27 -2.89 0.90
N ARG A 77 15.63 -4.18 0.93
CA ARG A 77 16.90 -4.69 1.48
C ARG A 77 18.05 -4.69 0.46
N GLY A 78 17.79 -4.39 -0.80
CA GLY A 78 18.83 -4.42 -1.85
C GLY A 78 19.31 -5.82 -2.23
N TYR A 79 18.52 -6.86 -2.02
CA TYR A 79 18.89 -8.25 -2.33
C TYR A 79 19.02 -8.50 -3.83
N ALA A 80 19.75 -9.55 -4.21
CA ALA A 80 20.02 -9.89 -5.62
C ALA A 80 18.73 -10.14 -6.45
N SER A 81 17.64 -10.55 -5.82
CA SER A 81 16.32 -10.72 -6.45
C SER A 81 15.62 -9.40 -6.82
N ARG A 82 16.11 -8.25 -6.31
CA ARG A 82 15.44 -6.95 -6.48
C ARG A 82 15.18 -6.56 -7.92
N ASP A 83 16.11 -6.87 -8.84
CA ASP A 83 16.01 -6.44 -10.23
C ASP A 83 14.86 -7.16 -10.96
N ALA A 84 14.66 -8.45 -10.71
CA ALA A 84 13.54 -9.21 -11.23
C ALA A 84 12.20 -8.71 -10.66
N LEU A 85 12.17 -8.38 -9.37
CA LEU A 85 10.97 -7.83 -8.70
C LEU A 85 10.64 -6.42 -9.19
N ILE A 86 11.65 -5.59 -9.43
CA ILE A 86 11.48 -4.27 -10.05
C ILE A 86 10.94 -4.39 -11.46
N GLU A 87 11.42 -5.36 -12.24
CA GLU A 87 10.89 -5.58 -13.60
C GLU A 87 9.42 -6.02 -13.56
N ASN A 88 9.01 -6.85 -12.60
CA ASN A 88 7.60 -7.18 -12.39
C ASN A 88 6.79 -5.93 -12.00
N TYR A 89 7.34 -5.05 -11.18
CA TYR A 89 6.70 -3.79 -10.82
C TYR A 89 6.50 -2.89 -12.04
N ARG A 90 7.49 -2.79 -12.93
CA ARG A 90 7.43 -2.03 -14.20
C ARG A 90 6.35 -2.59 -15.14
N LYS A 91 6.23 -3.92 -15.25
CA LYS A 91 5.15 -4.57 -16.02
C LYS A 91 3.79 -4.20 -15.47
N ASN A 92 3.63 -4.20 -14.15
CA ASN A 92 2.39 -3.80 -13.51
C ASN A 92 2.05 -2.32 -13.77
N ILE A 93 3.01 -1.40 -13.74
CA ILE A 93 2.78 0.00 -14.10
C ILE A 93 2.19 0.12 -15.50
N ARG A 94 2.80 -0.53 -16.50
CA ARG A 94 2.32 -0.50 -17.88
C ARG A 94 0.92 -1.09 -18.01
N MET A 95 0.69 -2.23 -17.41
CA MET A 95 -0.61 -2.91 -17.46
C MET A 95 -1.72 -2.08 -16.78
N LEU A 96 -1.44 -1.45 -15.63
CA LEU A 96 -2.39 -0.57 -14.93
C LEU A 96 -2.72 0.66 -15.79
N ALA A 97 -1.73 1.26 -16.43
CA ALA A 97 -1.94 2.39 -17.35
C ALA A 97 -2.82 2.00 -18.55
N GLU A 98 -2.60 0.81 -19.14
CA GLU A 98 -3.46 0.26 -20.20
C GLU A 98 -4.91 0.03 -19.73
N CYS A 99 -5.11 -0.28 -18.45
CA CYS A 99 -6.42 -0.38 -17.83
C CYS A 99 -7.03 0.99 -17.46
N GLY A 100 -6.33 2.11 -17.74
CA GLY A 100 -6.78 3.46 -17.41
C GLY A 100 -6.59 3.83 -15.93
N ILE A 101 -5.78 3.09 -15.19
CA ILE A 101 -5.43 3.37 -13.79
C ILE A 101 -4.08 4.07 -13.80
N ARG A 102 -4.06 5.38 -13.51
CA ARG A 102 -2.89 6.25 -13.72
C ARG A 102 -2.28 6.83 -12.45
N ILE A 103 -2.80 6.42 -11.29
CA ILE A 103 -2.27 6.86 -10.00
C ILE A 103 -1.91 5.61 -9.21
N ILE A 104 -0.64 5.52 -8.82
CA ILE A 104 -0.14 4.43 -8.00
C ILE A 104 0.42 5.02 -6.72
N CYS A 105 -0.19 4.66 -5.60
CA CYS A 105 0.31 4.96 -4.27
C CYS A 105 1.10 3.75 -3.75
N TYR A 106 2.33 3.97 -3.32
CA TYR A 106 3.22 2.92 -2.83
C TYR A 106 3.86 3.31 -1.51
N ASN A 107 4.26 2.30 -0.74
CA ASN A 107 4.94 2.47 0.53
C ASN A 107 6.32 1.82 0.47
N PHE A 108 7.37 2.57 0.87
CA PHE A 108 8.73 2.04 1.04
C PHE A 108 9.06 1.92 2.54
N MET A 109 8.14 1.31 3.29
CA MET A 109 8.29 1.11 4.73
C MET A 109 8.86 -0.30 4.99
N PRO A 110 10.03 -0.42 5.66
CA PRO A 110 10.61 -1.71 5.99
C PRO A 110 9.78 -2.41 7.07
N VAL A 111 9.45 -3.69 6.84
CA VAL A 111 8.73 -4.59 7.75
C VAL A 111 7.33 -4.12 8.12
N PHE A 112 7.24 -2.97 8.77
CA PHE A 112 5.99 -2.41 9.31
C PHE A 112 5.38 -1.42 8.35
N ASP A 113 4.05 -1.47 8.26
CA ASP A 113 3.25 -0.42 7.66
C ASP A 113 2.87 0.62 8.75
N TRP A 114 1.84 1.39 8.57
CA TRP A 114 1.37 2.38 9.53
C TRP A 114 1.11 1.78 10.91
N THR A 115 2.04 2.00 11.85
CA THR A 115 1.92 1.54 13.23
C THR A 115 0.98 2.45 14.02
N ARG A 116 0.12 1.84 14.84
CA ARG A 116 -0.79 2.54 15.76
C ARG A 116 -0.58 1.98 17.17
N THR A 117 -0.69 2.83 18.15
CA THR A 117 -0.65 2.44 19.59
C THR A 117 -2.01 2.52 20.24
N ASP A 118 -2.95 3.25 19.62
CA ASP A 118 -4.33 3.35 20.03
C ASP A 118 -5.22 3.56 18.78
N LEU A 119 -6.38 2.91 18.73
CA LEU A 119 -7.34 3.02 17.64
C LEU A 119 -8.49 3.99 17.95
N ALA A 120 -8.62 4.45 19.18
CA ALA A 120 -9.71 5.28 19.66
C ALA A 120 -9.23 6.30 20.68
N HIS A 121 -8.10 6.96 20.41
CA HIS A 121 -7.60 8.03 21.25
C HIS A 121 -8.55 9.23 21.23
N VAL A 122 -9.10 9.55 22.42
CA VAL A 122 -10.08 10.61 22.55
C VAL A 122 -9.41 11.99 22.57
N LEU A 123 -9.84 12.87 21.68
CA LEU A 123 -9.40 14.26 21.58
C LEU A 123 -10.19 15.17 22.55
N PRO A 124 -9.69 16.38 22.85
CA PRO A 124 -10.36 17.33 23.77
C PRO A 124 -11.79 17.74 23.36
N ASP A 125 -12.12 17.64 22.07
CA ASP A 125 -13.45 17.92 21.53
C ASP A 125 -14.44 16.73 21.62
N GLY A 126 -13.96 15.58 22.16
CA GLY A 126 -14.74 14.36 22.32
C GLY A 126 -14.75 13.46 21.08
N SER A 127 -14.09 13.84 19.99
CA SER A 127 -13.86 12.96 18.84
C SER A 127 -12.77 11.94 19.14
N ASP A 128 -12.73 10.84 18.41
CA ASP A 128 -11.67 9.84 18.50
C ASP A 128 -10.85 9.78 17.21
N CYS A 129 -9.58 9.40 17.37
CA CYS A 129 -8.66 9.24 16.25
C CYS A 129 -7.65 8.11 16.50
N LEU A 130 -7.00 7.68 15.44
CA LEU A 130 -5.83 6.80 15.56
C LEU A 130 -4.66 7.58 16.12
N SER A 131 -3.92 7.02 17.09
CA SER A 131 -2.73 7.66 17.63
C SER A 131 -1.49 6.76 17.60
N PHE A 132 -0.33 7.41 17.67
CA PHE A 132 0.97 6.78 17.79
C PHE A 132 1.75 7.43 18.94
N GLU A 133 2.23 6.59 19.86
CA GLU A 133 3.09 6.98 20.96
C GLU A 133 4.38 6.15 20.90
N GLU A 134 5.50 6.81 20.68
CA GLU A 134 6.80 6.16 20.51
C GLU A 134 7.21 5.34 21.73
N GLU A 135 6.92 5.81 22.93
CA GLU A 135 7.23 5.11 24.19
C GLU A 135 6.53 3.75 24.28
N LYS A 136 5.27 3.68 23.81
CA LYS A 136 4.52 2.42 23.77
C LYS A 136 5.13 1.45 22.77
N VAL A 137 5.62 1.95 21.63
CA VAL A 137 6.28 1.11 20.61
C VAL A 137 7.64 0.62 21.11
N ARG A 138 8.41 1.48 21.77
CA ARG A 138 9.71 1.11 22.37
C ARG A 138 9.59 0.06 23.48
N ALA A 139 8.45 0.01 24.15
CA ALA A 139 8.17 -0.99 25.19
C ALA A 139 7.79 -2.36 24.64
N VAL A 140 7.51 -2.47 23.35
CA VAL A 140 7.19 -3.74 22.69
C VAL A 140 8.46 -4.59 22.57
N ASP A 141 8.41 -5.80 23.10
CA ASP A 141 9.48 -6.79 22.95
C ASP A 141 9.20 -7.64 21.68
N PRO A 142 9.96 -7.46 20.59
CA PRO A 142 9.74 -8.19 19.35
C PRO A 142 9.90 -9.70 19.49
N GLU A 143 10.63 -10.18 20.54
CA GLU A 143 10.85 -11.60 20.80
C GLU A 143 9.63 -12.28 21.43
N ARG A 144 8.78 -11.49 22.09
CA ARG A 144 7.53 -11.97 22.69
C ARG A 144 6.33 -11.88 21.78
N GLY A 145 6.51 -11.38 20.56
CA GLY A 145 5.46 -11.07 19.61
C GLY A 145 5.07 -9.59 19.68
N ILE A 146 4.58 -9.08 18.55
CA ILE A 146 4.17 -7.68 18.45
C ILE A 146 2.66 -7.64 18.41
N GLU A 147 2.05 -7.23 19.51
CA GLU A 147 0.62 -6.95 19.62
C GLU A 147 0.44 -5.42 19.60
N LEU A 148 0.32 -4.85 18.40
CA LEU A 148 -0.04 -3.44 18.24
C LEU A 148 -1.46 -3.35 17.69
N PRO A 149 -2.28 -2.43 18.21
CA PRO A 149 -3.66 -2.24 17.74
C PRO A 149 -3.71 -1.92 16.24
N GLY A 150 -4.66 -2.53 15.52
CA GLY A 150 -4.86 -2.28 14.09
C GLY A 150 -3.75 -2.79 13.18
N TRP A 151 -2.78 -3.49 13.72
CA TRP A 151 -1.70 -4.10 12.96
C TRP A 151 -2.01 -5.58 12.72
N GLY A 152 -2.74 -5.85 11.64
CA GLY A 152 -2.92 -7.21 11.13
C GLY A 152 -1.65 -7.64 10.40
N THR A 153 -0.84 -8.50 11.01
CA THR A 153 0.30 -9.07 10.32
C THR A 153 -0.14 -10.22 9.42
N ASN A 154 0.30 -10.19 8.18
CA ASN A 154 0.26 -11.36 7.31
C ASN A 154 1.40 -12.35 7.63
N HIS A 155 2.12 -12.13 8.74
CA HIS A 155 3.28 -12.91 9.15
C HIS A 155 2.99 -13.61 10.47
N THR A 156 3.39 -14.85 10.57
CA THR A 156 3.52 -15.54 11.86
C THR A 156 4.61 -14.87 12.71
N PRO A 157 4.61 -15.02 14.04
CA PRO A 157 5.70 -14.49 14.89
C PRO A 157 7.10 -14.89 14.42
N ALA A 158 7.28 -16.14 13.95
CA ALA A 158 8.57 -16.63 13.47
C ALA A 158 8.98 -15.96 12.15
N GLU A 159 8.06 -15.77 11.22
CA GLU A 159 8.31 -15.05 9.96
C GLU A 159 8.66 -13.59 10.21
N LEU A 160 7.96 -12.95 11.15
CA LEU A 160 8.25 -11.58 11.53
C LEU A 160 9.64 -11.43 12.14
N GLN A 161 10.01 -12.32 13.07
CA GLN A 161 11.35 -12.34 13.65
C GLN A 161 12.43 -12.55 12.58
N ALA A 162 12.22 -13.48 11.65
CA ALA A 162 13.13 -13.72 10.53
C ALA A 162 13.27 -12.47 9.65
N LEU A 163 12.14 -11.78 9.39
CA LEU A 163 12.13 -10.56 8.60
C LEU A 163 12.87 -9.43 9.32
N LEU A 164 12.60 -9.18 10.60
CA LEU A 164 13.32 -8.20 11.42
C LEU A 164 14.82 -8.51 11.47
N HIS A 165 15.18 -9.80 11.66
CA HIS A 165 16.57 -10.21 11.65
C HIS A 165 17.26 -9.91 10.31
N SER A 166 16.54 -10.05 9.19
CA SER A 166 17.08 -9.78 7.85
C SER A 166 17.40 -8.30 7.59
N TYR A 167 16.87 -7.39 8.41
CA TYR A 167 17.21 -5.97 8.37
C TYR A 167 18.36 -5.57 9.30
N ARG A 168 18.88 -6.52 10.10
CA ARG A 168 20.05 -6.24 10.95
C ARG A 168 21.25 -5.86 10.08
N GLY A 169 21.81 -4.69 10.34
CA GLY A 169 22.93 -4.15 9.59
C GLY A 169 22.57 -3.24 8.42
N ILE A 170 21.28 -3.17 8.05
CA ILE A 170 20.80 -2.21 7.05
C ILE A 170 20.47 -0.91 7.78
N GLY A 171 21.26 0.13 7.54
CA GLY A 171 21.06 1.45 8.13
C GLY A 171 20.14 2.35 7.28
N GLU A 172 19.88 3.54 7.81
CA GLU A 172 19.02 4.53 7.16
C GLU A 172 19.54 4.91 5.76
N GLU A 173 20.82 5.18 5.62
CA GLU A 173 21.44 5.55 4.33
C GLU A 173 21.30 4.45 3.28
N GLU A 174 21.47 3.20 3.66
CA GLU A 174 21.28 2.06 2.76
C GLU A 174 19.82 1.91 2.33
N LEU A 175 18.87 2.12 3.25
CA LEU A 175 17.44 2.14 2.91
C LEU A 175 17.11 3.25 1.91
N TRP A 176 17.68 4.46 2.11
CA TRP A 176 17.53 5.56 1.17
C TRP A 176 18.15 5.25 -0.20
N ASP A 177 19.31 4.59 -0.24
CA ASP A 177 19.95 4.17 -1.49
C ASP A 177 19.12 3.12 -2.22
N ASN A 178 18.56 2.14 -1.52
CA ASN A 178 17.65 1.15 -2.09
C ASN A 178 16.35 1.79 -2.60
N CYS A 179 15.81 2.77 -1.90
CA CYS A 179 14.65 3.56 -2.36
C CYS A 179 14.99 4.34 -3.63
N ARG A 180 16.12 5.04 -3.67
CA ARG A 180 16.59 5.76 -4.86
C ARG A 180 16.81 4.82 -6.05
N TYR A 181 17.38 3.64 -5.81
CA TYR A 181 17.57 2.63 -6.83
C TYR A 181 16.24 2.19 -7.44
N PHE A 182 15.28 1.85 -6.59
CA PHE A 182 13.92 1.48 -7.01
C PHE A 182 13.27 2.61 -7.82
N LEU A 183 13.26 3.84 -7.30
CA LEU A 183 12.62 4.98 -7.95
C LEU A 183 13.24 5.29 -9.32
N ARG A 184 14.57 5.27 -9.44
CA ARG A 184 15.28 5.47 -10.72
C ARG A 184 14.88 4.44 -11.78
N ALA A 185 14.55 3.22 -11.36
CA ALA A 185 14.14 2.17 -12.27
C ALA A 185 12.67 2.27 -12.70
N VAL A 186 11.77 2.74 -11.82
CA VAL A 186 10.32 2.72 -12.10
C VAL A 186 9.77 4.06 -12.59
N LEU A 187 10.39 5.20 -12.21
CA LEU A 187 9.92 6.53 -12.62
C LEU A 187 9.87 6.73 -14.13
N PRO A 188 10.91 6.36 -14.91
CA PRO A 188 10.86 6.52 -16.36
C PRO A 188 9.67 5.78 -16.99
N VAL A 189 9.38 4.56 -16.51
CA VAL A 189 8.25 3.77 -17.02
C VAL A 189 6.90 4.43 -16.70
N ALA A 190 6.79 5.04 -15.53
CA ALA A 190 5.58 5.74 -15.16
C ALA A 190 5.39 7.03 -15.98
N GLU A 191 6.48 7.75 -16.26
CA GLU A 191 6.45 8.93 -17.14
C GLU A 191 6.04 8.55 -18.57
N GLU A 192 6.60 7.45 -19.12
CA GLU A 192 6.18 6.89 -20.41
C GLU A 192 4.69 6.58 -20.47
N CYS A 193 4.12 6.08 -19.38
CA CYS A 193 2.70 5.75 -19.26
C CYS A 193 1.80 6.95 -18.94
N GLY A 194 2.36 8.13 -18.67
CA GLY A 194 1.61 9.30 -18.21
C GLY A 194 1.02 9.13 -16.81
N ASP A 195 1.62 8.25 -16.01
CA ASP A 195 1.18 7.99 -14.65
C ASP A 195 1.58 9.11 -13.70
N ARG A 196 0.65 9.48 -12.81
CA ARG A 196 0.96 10.31 -11.65
C ARG A 196 1.32 9.41 -10.48
N LYS A 197 2.46 9.67 -9.83
CA LYS A 197 2.87 8.95 -8.63
C LYS A 197 2.71 9.84 -7.43
N SER A 198 1.97 9.37 -6.45
CA SER A 198 2.02 9.92 -5.11
C SER A 198 2.85 9.01 -4.23
N VAL A 199 3.85 9.58 -3.56
CA VAL A 199 4.59 8.94 -2.47
C VAL A 199 3.85 9.26 -1.19
N VAL A 200 3.47 8.25 -0.48
CA VAL A 200 2.97 8.39 0.88
C VAL A 200 3.99 7.81 1.84
#